data_d662f9bd349d7311d5742127a04165a2
#
_entry.id   d662f9bd349d7311d5742127a04165a2
#
_cell.length_a   1.000
_cell.length_b   1.000
_cell.length_c   1.000
_cell.angle_alpha   90.00
_cell.angle_beta   90.00
_cell.angle_gamma   90.00
#
_symmetry.space_group_name_H-M   'P 1'
#
loop_
_entity.id
_entity.type
_entity.pdbx_description
1 polymer ?
#
loop_
_entity_poly.entity_id
_entity_poly.type
_entity_poly.pdbx_seq_one_letter_code
_entity_poly.pdbx_strand_id
1 'polypeptide(L)'
;MDDYQNEAMPVGAAEVAAATQTLQRYKAGKAALDRRLVDNELWFRMGHWKNYQNPMMPGKAQPSSGWLFNSIANKHADAMDNYPEPNVLPRAADDEATARALSSVLPVVLEQADYEQVYSDCWWRKLKQGTGVTGVFWDPAARGGVGEIAVRAMNLLMLYWEPGVADIQDSPDFFSLSLEDTAQLTARYPQLAGHTAGVLDVPRYIHEDGADTASRSVVVDWYYKRPDESGRMVLHYCKFCNGVVLYASQNDPALAQRGLYDHGQYPFVFDPLFMEEDSPAGFGYIDVMKDCQTAIDQMNHAMDENVLLSARQRYVLSDTAGVNEEELADLSRDIVHVVGRLNDDSFRPLQTAGLQGSSLSYRQSRIEELKEISGNRDMTQGGTTGGVTAASAIAALQEAGSKLSRDMLKSAYRAFSRQCYLMIELMRQFYDEQRIFRIVGPSGENQFLPFSAAALRPQPVREVGGVELGSREPIFDIVVSAAKKSTFSRLSQNETAKECYQLGFFNPANADAALAALEMMDFEGIEKVRQRVRQNGTLAQKLVQLQQAVPPQTGTGGAVLPGSLPVAAAARAMNVKL
;
A
#
# COMPACT_ATOMS: atom_id res chain seq x y z
N MET A 1 11.87 -54.27 -16.28
CA MET A 1 11.75 -53.17 -15.28
C MET A 1 12.06 -51.94 -16.09
N ASP A 2 11.03 -51.32 -16.56
CA ASP A 2 11.13 -50.18 -17.47
C ASP A 2 11.53 -48.95 -16.66
N ASP A 3 12.69 -48.41 -16.96
CA ASP A 3 13.11 -47.07 -16.56
C ASP A 3 12.20 -46.07 -17.27
N TYR A 4 11.11 -45.72 -16.63
CA TYR A 4 10.41 -44.49 -16.96
C TYR A 4 11.30 -43.32 -16.47
N GLN A 5 12.23 -42.93 -17.33
CA GLN A 5 12.82 -41.61 -17.27
C GLN A 5 11.65 -40.62 -17.40
N ASN A 6 11.32 -39.99 -16.29
CA ASN A 6 10.29 -38.94 -16.22
C ASN A 6 10.94 -37.65 -16.78
N GLU A 7 11.31 -37.69 -18.08
CA GLU A 7 11.71 -36.46 -18.78
C GLU A 7 10.51 -35.50 -18.73
N ALA A 8 10.71 -34.36 -18.15
CA ALA A 8 9.70 -33.30 -18.08
C ALA A 8 9.20 -33.02 -19.50
N MET A 9 8.00 -33.46 -19.82
CA MET A 9 7.47 -33.29 -21.18
C MET A 9 7.36 -31.80 -21.51
N PRO A 10 7.80 -31.37 -22.69
CA PRO A 10 7.74 -29.97 -23.08
C PRO A 10 6.29 -29.47 -23.13
N VAL A 11 6.07 -28.24 -22.68
CA VAL A 11 4.75 -27.59 -22.76
C VAL A 11 4.42 -27.30 -24.23
N GLY A 12 3.34 -27.90 -24.71
CA GLY A 12 2.85 -27.74 -26.07
C GLY A 12 1.39 -27.26 -26.11
N ALA A 13 0.75 -27.43 -27.27
CA ALA A 13 -0.63 -26.98 -27.48
C ALA A 13 -1.65 -27.74 -26.62
N ALA A 14 -1.39 -29.00 -26.27
CA ALA A 14 -2.26 -29.81 -25.42
C ALA A 14 -2.30 -29.31 -23.99
N GLU A 15 -1.14 -28.98 -23.42
CA GLU A 15 -0.99 -28.44 -22.07
C GLU A 15 -1.62 -27.04 -21.97
N VAL A 16 -1.45 -26.20 -23.00
CA VAL A 16 -2.08 -24.86 -23.07
C VAL A 16 -3.60 -24.98 -23.19
N ALA A 17 -4.12 -25.98 -23.92
CA ALA A 17 -5.56 -26.22 -23.99
C ALA A 17 -6.12 -26.62 -22.63
N ALA A 18 -5.45 -27.50 -21.88
CA ALA A 18 -5.81 -27.89 -20.52
C ALA A 18 -5.74 -26.70 -19.56
N ALA A 19 -4.66 -25.89 -19.62
CA ALA A 19 -4.51 -24.66 -18.83
C ALA A 19 -5.63 -23.65 -19.12
N THR A 20 -6.04 -23.52 -20.40
CA THR A 20 -7.16 -22.65 -20.79
C THR A 20 -8.49 -23.12 -20.19
N GLN A 21 -8.75 -24.42 -20.15
CA GLN A 21 -9.93 -24.97 -19.48
C GLN A 21 -9.90 -24.70 -17.97
N THR A 22 -8.75 -24.88 -17.32
CA THR A 22 -8.54 -24.55 -15.91
C THR A 22 -8.78 -23.06 -15.65
N LEU A 23 -8.24 -22.18 -16.49
CA LEU A 23 -8.48 -20.74 -16.41
C LEU A 23 -9.98 -20.40 -16.53
N GLN A 24 -10.71 -21.03 -17.45
CA GLN A 24 -12.16 -20.81 -17.59
C GLN A 24 -12.92 -21.24 -16.32
N ARG A 25 -12.53 -22.36 -15.70
CA ARG A 25 -13.08 -22.81 -14.41
C ARG A 25 -12.80 -21.79 -13.30
N TYR A 26 -11.58 -21.27 -13.20
CA TYR A 26 -11.21 -20.26 -12.19
C TYR A 26 -11.95 -18.94 -12.44
N LYS A 27 -12.10 -18.52 -13.69
CA LYS A 27 -12.92 -17.36 -14.06
C LYS A 27 -14.38 -17.52 -13.62
N ALA A 28 -14.97 -18.66 -13.85
CA ALA A 28 -16.35 -18.94 -13.43
C ALA A 28 -16.48 -18.87 -11.89
N GLY A 29 -15.53 -19.43 -11.14
CA GLY A 29 -15.50 -19.36 -9.67
C GLY A 29 -15.33 -17.94 -9.14
N LYS A 30 -14.55 -17.10 -9.83
CA LYS A 30 -14.26 -15.73 -9.42
C LYS A 30 -15.30 -14.70 -9.91
N ALA A 31 -16.26 -15.08 -10.75
CA ALA A 31 -17.17 -14.13 -11.42
C ALA A 31 -17.97 -13.21 -10.48
N ALA A 32 -18.26 -13.64 -9.25
CA ALA A 32 -18.93 -12.82 -8.24
C ALA A 32 -17.99 -11.72 -7.72
N LEU A 33 -16.73 -12.08 -7.45
CA LEU A 33 -15.70 -11.13 -7.04
C LEU A 33 -15.43 -10.11 -8.15
N ASP A 34 -15.30 -10.53 -9.41
CA ASP A 34 -15.06 -9.64 -10.54
C ASP A 34 -16.17 -8.59 -10.70
N ARG A 35 -17.44 -9.00 -10.54
CA ARG A 35 -18.58 -8.06 -10.54
C ARG A 35 -18.50 -7.07 -9.39
N ARG A 36 -18.15 -7.53 -8.17
CA ARG A 36 -17.95 -6.67 -7.00
C ARG A 36 -16.86 -5.63 -7.22
N LEU A 37 -15.74 -6.03 -7.83
CA LEU A 37 -14.61 -5.13 -8.12
C LEU A 37 -15.01 -4.01 -9.09
N VAL A 38 -15.75 -4.36 -10.16
CA VAL A 38 -16.22 -3.37 -11.15
C VAL A 38 -17.25 -2.43 -10.53
N ASP A 39 -18.19 -2.96 -9.73
CA ASP A 39 -19.18 -2.16 -9.01
C ASP A 39 -18.51 -1.20 -8.01
N ASN A 40 -17.55 -1.68 -7.22
CA ASN A 40 -16.85 -0.86 -6.25
C ASN A 40 -16.09 0.31 -6.89
N GLU A 41 -15.53 0.14 -8.09
CA GLU A 41 -14.89 1.25 -8.81
C GLU A 41 -15.92 2.32 -9.25
N LEU A 42 -17.13 1.91 -9.66
CA LEU A 42 -18.22 2.84 -9.96
C LEU A 42 -18.67 3.61 -8.71
N TRP A 43 -18.78 2.93 -7.57
CA TRP A 43 -19.09 3.55 -6.29
C TRP A 43 -18.04 4.60 -5.89
N PHE A 44 -16.77 4.26 -5.98
CA PHE A 44 -15.68 5.18 -5.67
C PHE A 44 -15.70 6.46 -6.52
N ARG A 45 -16.01 6.30 -7.81
CA ARG A 45 -16.12 7.40 -8.77
C ARG A 45 -17.47 8.14 -8.71
N MET A 46 -18.31 7.85 -7.73
CA MET A 46 -19.68 8.41 -7.60
C MET A 46 -20.54 8.18 -8.84
N GLY A 47 -20.23 7.12 -9.62
CA GLY A 47 -20.92 6.75 -10.86
C GLY A 47 -22.01 5.69 -10.69
N HIS A 48 -22.27 5.22 -9.48
CA HIS A 48 -23.17 4.11 -9.18
C HIS A 48 -24.64 4.37 -9.57
N TRP A 49 -25.04 5.64 -9.65
CA TRP A 49 -26.39 6.01 -10.10
C TRP A 49 -26.52 6.20 -11.62
N LYS A 50 -25.44 6.15 -12.42
CA LYS A 50 -25.49 6.41 -13.87
C LYS A 50 -26.49 5.50 -14.62
N ASN A 51 -26.63 4.26 -14.19
CA ASN A 51 -27.51 3.26 -14.81
C ASN A 51 -28.82 3.05 -14.03
N TYR A 52 -29.02 3.80 -12.95
CA TYR A 52 -30.22 3.70 -12.14
C TYR A 52 -31.31 4.60 -12.73
N GLN A 53 -32.39 3.99 -13.17
CA GLN A 53 -33.59 4.71 -13.54
C GLN A 53 -34.53 4.72 -12.33
N ASN A 54 -34.77 5.91 -11.77
CA ASN A 54 -35.74 6.04 -10.72
C ASN A 54 -37.16 5.69 -11.26
N PRO A 55 -37.83 4.63 -10.75
CA PRO A 55 -39.14 4.23 -11.26
C PRO A 55 -40.21 5.33 -11.10
N MET A 56 -40.03 6.21 -10.08
CA MET A 56 -40.98 7.30 -9.79
C MET A 56 -40.68 8.57 -10.59
N MET A 57 -39.45 8.76 -11.07
CA MET A 57 -39.03 9.94 -11.81
C MET A 57 -38.06 9.57 -12.97
N PRO A 58 -38.57 8.99 -14.04
CA PRO A 58 -37.77 8.64 -15.19
C PRO A 58 -37.05 9.87 -15.77
N GLY A 59 -35.75 9.74 -16.03
CA GLY A 59 -34.94 10.78 -16.67
C GLY A 59 -34.32 11.82 -15.72
N LYS A 60 -34.55 11.76 -14.41
CA LYS A 60 -33.82 12.59 -13.43
C LYS A 60 -32.59 11.85 -12.91
N ALA A 61 -31.43 12.52 -12.99
CA ALA A 61 -30.20 12.06 -12.37
C ALA A 61 -30.33 12.09 -10.84
N GLN A 62 -29.83 11.05 -10.17
CA GLN A 62 -29.74 11.06 -8.71
C GLN A 62 -28.43 11.72 -8.28
N PRO A 63 -28.46 12.68 -7.33
CA PRO A 63 -27.26 13.26 -6.79
C PRO A 63 -26.49 12.22 -5.97
N SER A 64 -25.18 12.22 -6.10
CA SER A 64 -24.27 11.44 -5.28
C SER A 64 -23.45 12.36 -4.41
N SER A 65 -23.31 12.04 -3.12
CA SER A 65 -22.45 12.77 -2.19
C SER A 65 -21.14 12.02 -1.95
N GLY A 66 -20.05 12.78 -1.81
CA GLY A 66 -18.69 12.23 -1.76
C GLY A 66 -18.22 11.71 -0.39
N TRP A 67 -19.12 11.26 0.50
CA TRP A 67 -18.73 10.81 1.84
C TRP A 67 -17.84 9.58 1.83
N LEU A 68 -18.20 8.61 1.01
CA LEU A 68 -17.42 7.39 0.82
C LEU A 68 -16.04 7.70 0.22
N PHE A 69 -15.98 8.53 -0.82
CA PHE A 69 -14.73 8.99 -1.42
C PHE A 69 -13.82 9.66 -0.39
N ASN A 70 -14.36 10.62 0.38
CA ASN A 70 -13.61 11.33 1.42
C ASN A 70 -13.04 10.38 2.48
N SER A 71 -13.84 9.39 2.92
CA SER A 71 -13.40 8.40 3.90
C SER A 71 -12.22 7.56 3.40
N ILE A 72 -12.27 7.11 2.14
CA ILE A 72 -11.20 6.32 1.53
C ILE A 72 -9.94 7.18 1.31
N ALA A 73 -10.09 8.43 0.85
CA ALA A 73 -8.97 9.33 0.61
C ALA A 73 -8.19 9.64 1.90
N ASN A 74 -8.89 9.85 3.01
CA ASN A 74 -8.24 10.04 4.32
C ASN A 74 -7.46 8.78 4.78
N LYS A 75 -8.03 7.58 4.60
CA LYS A 75 -7.33 6.33 4.93
C LYS A 75 -6.12 6.10 4.06
N HIS A 76 -6.18 6.48 2.80
CA HIS A 76 -5.02 6.42 1.92
C HIS A 76 -3.91 7.38 2.40
N ALA A 77 -4.25 8.61 2.78
CA ALA A 77 -3.29 9.56 3.34
C ALA A 77 -2.63 9.03 4.61
N ASP A 78 -3.41 8.46 5.55
CA ASP A 78 -2.89 7.79 6.75
C ASP A 78 -1.87 6.70 6.41
N ALA A 79 -2.14 5.93 5.35
CA ALA A 79 -1.25 4.87 4.91
C ALA A 79 0.06 5.40 4.31
N MET A 80 0.00 6.50 3.54
CA MET A 80 1.19 7.13 2.95
C MET A 80 2.10 7.76 4.02
N ASP A 81 1.53 8.26 5.11
CA ASP A 81 2.30 8.77 6.26
C ASP A 81 3.07 7.66 7.00
N ASN A 82 2.70 6.40 6.80
CA ASN A 82 3.30 5.22 7.43
C ASN A 82 3.98 4.30 6.41
N TYR A 83 4.79 4.87 5.52
CA TYR A 83 5.55 4.13 4.52
C TYR A 83 6.50 3.11 5.18
N PRO A 84 6.54 1.83 4.71
CA PRO A 84 7.34 0.79 5.34
C PRO A 84 8.82 0.90 4.99
N GLU A 85 9.68 0.67 5.98
CA GLU A 85 11.12 0.49 5.81
C GLU A 85 11.54 -0.91 6.26
N PRO A 86 12.30 -1.66 5.43
CA PRO A 86 12.76 -2.99 5.79
C PRO A 86 14.01 -2.91 6.68
N ASN A 87 14.04 -3.71 7.74
CA ASN A 87 15.22 -3.97 8.55
C ASN A 87 15.45 -5.49 8.59
N VAL A 88 16.58 -5.93 8.06
CA VAL A 88 16.93 -7.35 7.95
C VAL A 88 17.77 -7.75 9.14
N LEU A 89 17.31 -8.78 9.87
CA LEU A 89 17.99 -9.33 11.03
C LEU A 89 18.56 -10.72 10.72
N PRO A 90 19.79 -11.02 11.12
CA PRO A 90 20.38 -12.32 10.93
C PRO A 90 19.85 -13.32 11.96
N ARG A 91 19.66 -14.59 11.57
CA ARG A 91 19.39 -15.68 12.51
C ARG A 91 20.67 -16.31 13.10
N ALA A 92 21.82 -16.07 12.45
CA ALA A 92 23.11 -16.52 12.94
C ALA A 92 24.11 -15.36 12.98
N ALA A 93 25.05 -15.41 13.94
CA ALA A 93 26.05 -14.35 14.10
C ALA A 93 26.93 -14.12 12.87
N ASP A 94 27.23 -15.18 12.12
CA ASP A 94 28.05 -15.11 10.90
C ASP A 94 27.38 -14.32 9.77
N ASP A 95 26.04 -14.21 9.80
CA ASP A 95 25.24 -13.52 8.77
C ASP A 95 25.02 -12.02 9.08
N GLU A 96 25.57 -11.50 10.19
CA GLU A 96 25.33 -10.11 10.62
C GLU A 96 25.78 -9.07 9.59
N ALA A 97 26.95 -9.30 8.98
CA ALA A 97 27.48 -8.39 7.94
C ALA A 97 26.57 -8.36 6.70
N THR A 98 26.07 -9.54 6.30
CA THR A 98 25.16 -9.69 5.15
C THR A 98 23.80 -9.08 5.46
N ALA A 99 23.26 -9.27 6.65
CA ALA A 99 21.99 -8.66 7.08
C ALA A 99 22.07 -7.13 7.09
N ARG A 100 23.15 -6.54 7.59
CA ARG A 100 23.39 -5.09 7.52
C ARG A 100 23.49 -4.58 6.08
N ALA A 101 24.18 -5.33 5.21
CA ALA A 101 24.27 -4.99 3.80
C ALA A 101 22.88 -5.02 3.14
N LEU A 102 22.07 -6.07 3.38
CA LEU A 102 20.70 -6.17 2.88
C LEU A 102 19.81 -5.03 3.39
N SER A 103 19.89 -4.68 4.68
CA SER A 103 19.14 -3.55 5.26
C SER A 103 19.46 -2.22 4.57
N SER A 104 20.67 -2.08 4.01
CA SER A 104 21.08 -0.89 3.26
C SER A 104 20.75 -0.96 1.77
N VAL A 105 20.77 -2.15 1.17
CA VAL A 105 20.54 -2.37 -0.27
C VAL A 105 19.06 -2.40 -0.62
N LEU A 106 18.23 -3.06 0.21
CA LEU A 106 16.79 -3.19 -0.06
C LEU A 106 16.06 -1.85 -0.26
N PRO A 107 16.28 -0.81 0.58
CA PRO A 107 15.66 0.50 0.34
C PRO A 107 16.06 1.10 -1.01
N VAL A 108 17.30 0.93 -1.45
CA VAL A 108 17.78 1.43 -2.75
C VAL A 108 17.13 0.66 -3.91
N VAL A 109 16.97 -0.65 -3.79
CA VAL A 109 16.29 -1.45 -4.82
C VAL A 109 14.80 -1.09 -4.90
N LEU A 110 14.15 -0.86 -3.75
CA LEU A 110 12.76 -0.39 -3.69
C LEU A 110 12.61 1.00 -4.34
N GLU A 111 13.53 1.93 -4.06
CA GLU A 111 13.54 3.26 -4.69
C GLU A 111 13.70 3.14 -6.22
N GLN A 112 14.61 2.27 -6.70
CA GLN A 112 14.83 2.03 -8.12
C GLN A 112 13.64 1.36 -8.82
N ALA A 113 12.85 0.58 -8.08
CA ALA A 113 11.61 -0.04 -8.56
C ALA A 113 10.39 0.89 -8.45
N ASP A 114 10.58 2.18 -8.09
CA ASP A 114 9.50 3.16 -7.86
C ASP A 114 8.42 2.64 -6.88
N TYR A 115 8.88 2.00 -5.79
CA TYR A 115 8.00 1.29 -4.87
C TYR A 115 7.03 2.24 -4.13
N GLU A 116 7.35 3.51 -3.97
CA GLU A 116 6.43 4.49 -3.36
C GLU A 116 5.12 4.61 -4.16
N GLN A 117 5.23 4.65 -5.50
CA GLN A 117 4.06 4.65 -6.38
C GLN A 117 3.32 3.31 -6.33
N VAL A 118 4.05 2.18 -6.37
CA VAL A 118 3.47 0.83 -6.25
C VAL A 118 2.70 0.67 -4.93
N TYR A 119 3.25 1.16 -3.82
CA TYR A 119 2.64 1.15 -2.50
C TYR A 119 1.34 1.96 -2.48
N SER A 120 1.37 3.19 -3.03
CA SER A 120 0.19 4.03 -3.18
C SER A 120 -0.91 3.33 -3.99
N ASP A 121 -0.58 2.77 -5.15
CA ASP A 121 -1.52 2.08 -6.04
C ASP A 121 -2.13 0.84 -5.36
N CYS A 122 -1.32 0.08 -4.63
CA CYS A 122 -1.79 -1.08 -3.86
C CYS A 122 -2.75 -0.65 -2.75
N TRP A 123 -2.47 0.45 -2.03
CA TRP A 123 -3.37 0.97 -1.01
C TRP A 123 -4.70 1.48 -1.58
N TRP A 124 -4.68 2.20 -2.71
CA TRP A 124 -5.93 2.58 -3.39
C TRP A 124 -6.79 1.36 -3.73
N ARG A 125 -6.17 0.30 -4.28
CA ARG A 125 -6.87 -0.94 -4.60
C ARG A 125 -7.36 -1.66 -3.34
N LYS A 126 -6.52 -1.78 -2.32
CA LYS A 126 -6.86 -2.39 -1.04
C LYS A 126 -8.07 -1.73 -0.39
N LEU A 127 -8.09 -0.40 -0.32
CA LEU A 127 -9.19 0.35 0.29
C LEU A 127 -10.50 0.26 -0.51
N LYS A 128 -10.43 0.31 -1.84
CA LYS A 128 -11.59 0.25 -2.73
C LYS A 128 -12.11 -1.16 -2.94
N GLN A 129 -11.22 -2.06 -3.29
CA GLN A 129 -11.52 -3.40 -3.82
C GLN A 129 -11.33 -4.49 -2.77
N GLY A 130 -10.81 -4.16 -1.61
CA GLY A 130 -10.58 -5.08 -0.50
C GLY A 130 -9.24 -5.79 -0.51
N THR A 131 -8.46 -5.73 -1.61
CA THR A 131 -7.18 -6.42 -1.69
C THR A 131 -6.20 -5.66 -2.57
N GLY A 132 -5.05 -5.35 -2.02
CA GLY A 132 -3.87 -4.94 -2.77
C GLY A 132 -3.07 -6.17 -3.17
N VAL A 133 -2.57 -6.19 -4.40
CA VAL A 133 -1.70 -7.28 -4.86
C VAL A 133 -0.43 -6.70 -5.44
N THR A 134 0.71 -7.18 -4.95
CA THR A 134 2.02 -6.81 -5.46
C THR A 134 2.67 -8.01 -6.15
N GLY A 135 3.21 -7.80 -7.35
CA GLY A 135 4.04 -8.78 -8.04
C GLY A 135 5.52 -8.42 -7.91
N VAL A 136 6.37 -9.40 -7.62
CA VAL A 136 7.83 -9.26 -7.48
C VAL A 136 8.51 -10.16 -8.50
N PHE A 137 9.11 -9.57 -9.52
CA PHE A 137 9.63 -10.29 -10.67
C PHE A 137 11.09 -9.95 -10.95
N TRP A 138 11.79 -10.86 -11.64
CA TRP A 138 13.03 -10.56 -12.28
C TRP A 138 12.81 -10.08 -13.72
N ASP A 139 13.30 -8.90 -14.05
CA ASP A 139 13.29 -8.36 -15.41
C ASP A 139 14.69 -8.46 -16.02
N PRO A 140 14.97 -9.44 -16.89
CA PRO A 140 16.29 -9.64 -17.47
C PRO A 140 16.68 -8.56 -18.48
N ALA A 141 15.72 -7.79 -19.02
CA ALA A 141 15.98 -6.73 -19.98
C ALA A 141 16.35 -5.38 -19.32
N ALA A 142 16.10 -5.24 -18.04
CA ALA A 142 16.42 -4.03 -17.31
C ALA A 142 17.91 -3.73 -17.30
N ARG A 143 18.30 -2.47 -17.20
CA ARG A 143 19.68 -1.98 -17.13
C ARG A 143 20.58 -2.48 -18.28
N GLY A 144 20.04 -2.53 -19.48
CA GLY A 144 20.82 -2.92 -20.67
C GLY A 144 21.18 -4.41 -20.71
N GLY A 145 20.36 -5.26 -20.07
CA GLY A 145 20.54 -6.72 -20.06
C GLY A 145 21.21 -7.30 -18.82
N VAL A 146 21.61 -6.45 -17.86
CA VAL A 146 22.12 -6.92 -16.54
C VAL A 146 20.98 -7.50 -15.68
N GLY A 147 19.74 -7.09 -15.98
CA GLY A 147 18.55 -7.46 -15.23
C GLY A 147 18.38 -6.70 -13.93
N GLU A 148 17.15 -6.59 -13.45
CA GLU A 148 16.81 -5.96 -12.17
C GLU A 148 15.51 -6.52 -11.60
N ILE A 149 15.30 -6.35 -10.29
CA ILE A 149 14.06 -6.69 -9.62
C ILE A 149 13.00 -5.64 -9.98
N ALA A 150 11.87 -6.11 -10.50
CA ALA A 150 10.71 -5.30 -10.80
C ALA A 150 9.60 -5.57 -9.79
N VAL A 151 9.09 -4.53 -9.14
CA VAL A 151 7.94 -4.61 -8.24
C VAL A 151 6.77 -3.87 -8.87
N ARG A 152 5.60 -4.51 -8.95
CA ARG A 152 4.45 -3.94 -9.66
C ARG A 152 3.16 -4.11 -8.86
N ALA A 153 2.32 -3.08 -8.86
CA ALA A 153 0.96 -3.19 -8.36
C ALA A 153 0.10 -3.94 -9.38
N MET A 154 -0.42 -5.12 -8.99
CA MET A 154 -1.17 -6.00 -9.88
C MET A 154 -2.66 -5.68 -9.82
N ASN A 155 -3.34 -5.79 -10.98
CA ASN A 155 -4.79 -5.63 -11.04
C ASN A 155 -5.48 -6.94 -10.67
N LEU A 156 -6.17 -6.97 -9.53
CA LEU A 156 -6.87 -8.16 -9.03
C LEU A 156 -7.88 -8.72 -10.04
N LEU A 157 -8.47 -7.86 -10.88
CA LEU A 157 -9.42 -8.27 -11.92
C LEU A 157 -8.80 -9.20 -12.97
N MET A 158 -7.48 -9.13 -13.15
CA MET A 158 -6.71 -9.90 -14.13
C MET A 158 -6.00 -11.13 -13.55
N LEU A 159 -6.20 -11.44 -12.26
CA LEU A 159 -5.54 -12.54 -11.57
C LEU A 159 -6.55 -13.65 -11.27
N TYR A 160 -6.15 -14.90 -11.51
CA TYR A 160 -7.02 -16.07 -11.31
C TYR A 160 -6.24 -17.19 -10.61
N TRP A 161 -6.90 -17.80 -9.63
CA TRP A 161 -6.40 -18.88 -8.79
C TRP A 161 -7.51 -19.91 -8.54
N GLU A 162 -7.18 -21.04 -7.92
CA GLU A 162 -8.16 -22.05 -7.60
C GLU A 162 -9.18 -21.53 -6.56
N PRO A 163 -10.49 -21.60 -6.84
CA PRO A 163 -11.52 -21.22 -5.88
C PRO A 163 -11.46 -22.07 -4.61
N GLY A 164 -11.64 -21.43 -3.46
CA GLY A 164 -11.66 -22.11 -2.16
C GLY A 164 -10.28 -22.27 -1.49
N VAL A 165 -9.22 -21.67 -2.02
CA VAL A 165 -7.92 -21.61 -1.35
C VAL A 165 -7.79 -20.32 -0.54
N ALA A 166 -7.29 -20.41 0.68
CA ALA A 166 -7.03 -19.26 1.54
C ALA A 166 -5.69 -18.55 1.21
N ASP A 167 -4.67 -19.29 0.79
CA ASP A 167 -3.39 -18.75 0.32
C ASP A 167 -3.18 -19.15 -1.15
N ILE A 168 -2.79 -18.19 -1.98
CA ILE A 168 -2.48 -18.45 -3.40
C ILE A 168 -1.36 -19.48 -3.55
N GLN A 169 -0.49 -19.61 -2.56
CA GLN A 169 0.61 -20.58 -2.61
C GLN A 169 0.14 -22.03 -2.61
N ASP A 170 -1.09 -22.29 -2.15
CA ASP A 170 -1.72 -23.61 -2.15
C ASP A 170 -2.45 -23.90 -3.46
N SER A 171 -2.63 -22.91 -4.33
CA SER A 171 -3.22 -23.10 -5.67
C SER A 171 -2.24 -23.87 -6.57
N PRO A 172 -2.66 -24.91 -7.26
CA PRO A 172 -1.80 -25.66 -8.19
C PRO A 172 -1.42 -24.85 -9.43
N ASP A 173 -2.30 -23.96 -9.86
CA ASP A 173 -2.13 -23.08 -11.01
C ASP A 173 -2.51 -21.64 -10.62
N PHE A 174 -1.81 -20.67 -11.18
CA PHE A 174 -2.09 -19.25 -11.02
C PHE A 174 -1.95 -18.55 -12.37
N PHE A 175 -2.92 -17.73 -12.73
CA PHE A 175 -2.93 -17.04 -14.02
C PHE A 175 -2.96 -15.52 -13.81
N SER A 176 -2.12 -14.83 -14.58
CA SER A 176 -2.17 -13.38 -14.73
C SER A 176 -2.46 -13.05 -16.19
N LEU A 177 -3.49 -12.24 -16.44
CA LEU A 177 -3.87 -11.84 -17.78
C LEU A 177 -3.41 -10.41 -18.06
N SER A 178 -2.98 -10.18 -19.31
CA SER A 178 -2.68 -8.85 -19.81
C SER A 178 -3.26 -8.64 -21.21
N LEU A 179 -3.57 -7.38 -21.54
CA LEU A 179 -4.03 -6.99 -22.88
C LEU A 179 -2.88 -6.26 -23.56
N GLU A 180 -2.32 -6.90 -24.59
CA GLU A 180 -1.23 -6.35 -25.38
C GLU A 180 -1.69 -6.02 -26.80
N ASP A 181 -1.06 -5.04 -27.43
CA ASP A 181 -1.31 -4.72 -28.84
C ASP A 181 -0.91 -5.90 -29.74
N THR A 182 -1.83 -6.36 -30.58
CA THR A 182 -1.65 -7.55 -31.40
C THR A 182 -0.51 -7.38 -32.41
N ALA A 183 -0.32 -6.19 -32.97
CA ALA A 183 0.74 -5.93 -33.94
C ALA A 183 2.13 -5.97 -33.28
N GLN A 184 2.27 -5.35 -32.11
CA GLN A 184 3.51 -5.38 -31.32
C GLN A 184 3.83 -6.82 -30.86
N LEU A 185 2.80 -7.53 -30.41
CA LEU A 185 2.94 -8.92 -29.95
C LEU A 185 3.39 -9.83 -31.09
N THR A 186 2.78 -9.71 -32.28
CA THR A 186 3.16 -10.49 -33.47
C THR A 186 4.57 -10.13 -33.97
N ALA A 187 4.96 -8.87 -33.88
CA ALA A 187 6.33 -8.45 -34.19
C ALA A 187 7.38 -9.07 -33.24
N ARG A 188 7.03 -9.17 -31.96
CA ARG A 188 7.89 -9.78 -30.93
C ARG A 188 7.90 -11.30 -30.97
N TYR A 189 6.77 -11.91 -31.34
CA TYR A 189 6.56 -13.35 -31.40
C TYR A 189 5.97 -13.76 -32.76
N PRO A 190 6.81 -13.99 -33.80
CA PRO A 190 6.35 -14.31 -35.15
C PRO A 190 5.47 -15.57 -35.23
N GLN A 191 5.58 -16.49 -34.25
CA GLN A 191 4.74 -17.70 -34.18
C GLN A 191 3.24 -17.40 -33.97
N LEU A 192 2.88 -16.18 -33.59
CA LEU A 192 1.49 -15.74 -33.48
C LEU A 192 0.84 -15.35 -34.83
N ALA A 193 1.62 -15.26 -35.89
CA ALA A 193 1.08 -14.92 -37.20
C ALA A 193 -0.01 -15.91 -37.63
N GLY A 194 -1.22 -15.42 -37.88
CA GLY A 194 -2.39 -16.25 -38.19
C GLY A 194 -3.23 -16.72 -36.99
N HIS A 195 -2.77 -16.49 -35.75
CA HIS A 195 -3.47 -16.86 -34.51
C HIS A 195 -3.91 -15.62 -33.70
N THR A 196 -4.36 -14.57 -34.37
CA THR A 196 -4.66 -13.27 -33.74
C THR A 196 -6.10 -13.13 -33.24
N ALA A 197 -7.00 -14.03 -33.60
CA ALA A 197 -8.40 -14.02 -33.15
C ALA A 197 -8.49 -14.51 -31.70
N GLY A 198 -8.68 -13.59 -30.76
CA GLY A 198 -8.81 -13.92 -29.34
C GLY A 198 -10.17 -14.50 -28.98
N VAL A 199 -10.17 -15.58 -28.22
CA VAL A 199 -11.36 -16.27 -27.70
C VAL A 199 -11.64 -15.90 -26.23
N LEU A 200 -10.64 -15.33 -25.53
CA LEU A 200 -10.76 -15.02 -24.11
C LEU A 200 -11.37 -13.63 -23.89
N ASP A 201 -12.53 -13.61 -23.26
CA ASP A 201 -13.11 -12.37 -22.72
C ASP A 201 -12.46 -12.01 -21.38
N VAL A 202 -12.21 -10.73 -21.16
CA VAL A 202 -11.55 -10.22 -19.94
C VAL A 202 -12.44 -9.18 -19.29
N PRO A 203 -12.76 -9.31 -17.99
CA PRO A 203 -13.55 -8.31 -17.29
C PRO A 203 -12.78 -6.99 -17.24
N ARG A 204 -13.51 -5.86 -17.31
CA ARG A 204 -12.94 -4.51 -17.32
C ARG A 204 -13.70 -3.59 -16.42
N TYR A 205 -12.98 -2.59 -15.91
CA TYR A 205 -13.61 -1.45 -15.29
C TYR A 205 -14.34 -0.61 -16.35
N ILE A 206 -15.44 0.00 -15.93
CA ILE A 206 -16.22 0.89 -16.78
C ILE A 206 -15.57 2.27 -16.73
N HIS A 207 -14.96 2.69 -17.81
CA HIS A 207 -14.36 4.01 -17.99
C HIS A 207 -15.16 4.86 -18.98
N GLU A 208 -14.91 6.17 -19.00
CA GLU A 208 -15.53 7.10 -19.96
C GLU A 208 -14.82 7.03 -21.32
N ASP A 209 -13.51 6.75 -21.31
CA ASP A 209 -12.72 6.44 -22.49
C ASP A 209 -12.85 4.94 -22.79
N GLY A 210 -13.56 4.62 -23.84
CA GLY A 210 -13.64 3.26 -24.37
C GLY A 210 -12.31 2.84 -25.00
N ALA A 211 -11.54 1.94 -24.36
CA ALA A 211 -10.39 1.35 -25.05
C ALA A 211 -10.88 0.47 -26.21
N ASP A 212 -10.47 0.76 -27.43
CA ASP A 212 -10.65 -0.14 -28.56
C ASP A 212 -9.85 -1.43 -28.30
N THR A 213 -10.55 -2.53 -28.22
CA THR A 213 -9.98 -3.85 -27.93
C THR A 213 -9.91 -4.75 -29.14
N ALA A 214 -10.41 -4.28 -30.29
CA ALA A 214 -10.37 -5.04 -31.54
C ALA A 214 -8.94 -5.31 -32.03
N SER A 215 -7.99 -4.43 -31.66
CA SER A 215 -6.57 -4.54 -31.98
C SER A 215 -5.73 -5.19 -30.87
N ARG A 216 -6.34 -5.70 -29.78
CA ARG A 216 -5.62 -6.25 -28.63
C ARG A 216 -5.85 -7.74 -28.46
N SER A 217 -4.80 -8.45 -28.10
CA SER A 217 -4.84 -9.87 -27.74
C SER A 217 -4.63 -10.07 -26.25
N VAL A 218 -5.30 -11.08 -25.70
CA VAL A 218 -5.11 -11.48 -24.31
C VAL A 218 -3.90 -12.39 -24.21
N VAL A 219 -2.90 -11.94 -23.49
CA VAL A 219 -1.72 -12.72 -23.13
C VAL A 219 -1.95 -13.31 -21.75
N VAL A 220 -1.66 -14.59 -21.61
CA VAL A 220 -1.81 -15.34 -20.37
C VAL A 220 -0.42 -15.70 -19.85
N ASP A 221 -0.12 -15.23 -18.66
CA ASP A 221 1.03 -15.62 -17.87
C ASP A 221 0.55 -16.71 -16.89
N TRP A 222 0.91 -17.95 -17.14
CA TRP A 222 0.51 -19.11 -16.37
C TRP A 222 1.67 -19.56 -15.50
N TYR A 223 1.50 -19.51 -14.20
CA TYR A 223 2.39 -20.04 -13.18
C TYR A 223 1.79 -21.32 -12.64
N TYR A 224 2.61 -22.38 -12.52
CA TYR A 224 2.13 -23.68 -12.06
C TYR A 224 3.23 -24.41 -11.29
N LYS A 225 2.81 -25.23 -10.33
CA LYS A 225 3.71 -26.02 -9.50
C LYS A 225 3.64 -27.48 -9.91
N ARG A 226 4.81 -28.09 -10.11
CA ARG A 226 4.94 -29.51 -10.43
C ARG A 226 6.05 -30.11 -9.56
N PRO A 227 5.91 -31.39 -9.11
CA PRO A 227 6.99 -32.08 -8.41
C PRO A 227 8.14 -32.35 -9.37
N ASP A 228 9.38 -32.12 -8.93
CA ASP A 228 10.57 -32.59 -9.60
C ASP A 228 10.81 -34.09 -9.34
N GLU A 229 11.92 -34.65 -9.85
CA GLU A 229 12.31 -36.05 -9.66
C GLU A 229 12.51 -36.42 -8.19
N SER A 230 12.82 -35.46 -7.33
CA SER A 230 12.99 -35.64 -5.89
C SER A 230 11.67 -35.52 -5.10
N GLY A 231 10.55 -35.15 -5.76
CA GLY A 231 9.27 -34.87 -5.15
C GLY A 231 9.14 -33.44 -4.58
N ARG A 232 10.13 -32.58 -4.79
CA ARG A 232 10.07 -31.18 -4.40
C ARG A 232 9.18 -30.40 -5.40
N MET A 233 8.27 -29.57 -4.90
CA MET A 233 7.45 -28.71 -5.74
C MET A 233 8.28 -27.58 -6.35
N VAL A 234 8.31 -27.52 -7.67
CA VAL A 234 9.04 -26.54 -8.46
C VAL A 234 8.07 -25.63 -9.17
N LEU A 235 8.34 -24.33 -9.17
CA LEU A 235 7.55 -23.34 -9.86
C LEU A 235 7.96 -23.21 -11.32
N HIS A 236 7.03 -23.50 -12.22
CA HIS A 236 7.18 -23.27 -13.65
C HIS A 236 6.35 -22.07 -14.12
N TYR A 237 6.68 -21.59 -15.29
CA TYR A 237 6.01 -20.47 -15.94
C TYR A 237 5.84 -20.74 -17.44
N CYS A 238 4.65 -20.42 -17.93
CA CYS A 238 4.36 -20.45 -19.36
C CYS A 238 3.60 -19.19 -19.78
N LYS A 239 4.12 -18.50 -20.78
CA LYS A 239 3.43 -17.38 -21.45
C LYS A 239 2.83 -17.91 -22.74
N PHE A 240 1.51 -17.70 -22.91
CA PHE A 240 0.82 -18.10 -24.13
C PHE A 240 -0.24 -17.08 -24.56
N CYS A 241 -0.58 -17.10 -25.83
CA CYS A 241 -1.63 -16.27 -26.41
C CYS A 241 -2.38 -17.08 -27.46
N ASN A 242 -3.72 -17.08 -27.41
CA ASN A 242 -4.60 -17.74 -28.38
C ASN A 242 -4.21 -19.21 -28.67
N GLY A 243 -3.80 -19.96 -27.64
CA GLY A 243 -3.41 -21.34 -27.76
C GLY A 243 -1.98 -21.58 -28.24
N VAL A 244 -1.22 -20.53 -28.52
CA VAL A 244 0.18 -20.60 -28.95
C VAL A 244 1.10 -20.30 -27.77
N VAL A 245 2.08 -21.20 -27.51
CA VAL A 245 3.13 -20.98 -26.50
C VAL A 245 4.10 -19.92 -27.00
N LEU A 246 4.28 -18.85 -26.23
CA LEU A 246 5.26 -17.80 -26.51
C LEU A 246 6.59 -18.08 -25.82
N TYR A 247 6.51 -18.58 -24.60
CA TYR A 247 7.67 -18.99 -23.79
C TYR A 247 7.19 -19.99 -22.73
N ALA A 248 8.01 -20.99 -22.39
CA ALA A 248 7.77 -21.87 -21.26
C ALA A 248 9.11 -22.23 -20.59
N SER A 249 9.20 -22.08 -19.27
CA SER A 249 10.40 -22.44 -18.49
C SER A 249 10.72 -23.94 -18.58
N GLN A 250 9.70 -24.77 -18.71
CA GLN A 250 9.86 -26.21 -18.85
C GLN A 250 10.45 -26.63 -20.21
N ASN A 251 10.35 -25.76 -21.24
CA ASN A 251 10.95 -25.97 -22.57
C ASN A 251 12.40 -25.45 -22.64
N ASP A 252 12.85 -24.72 -21.61
CA ASP A 252 14.22 -24.26 -21.51
C ASP A 252 15.06 -25.30 -20.77
N PRO A 253 16.10 -25.85 -21.40
CA PRO A 253 16.97 -26.89 -20.77
C PRO A 253 17.58 -26.45 -19.43
N ALA A 254 17.83 -25.14 -19.24
CA ALA A 254 18.40 -24.61 -18.01
C ALA A 254 17.37 -24.54 -16.86
N LEU A 255 16.09 -24.45 -17.19
CA LEU A 255 15.01 -24.25 -16.23
C LEU A 255 14.07 -25.46 -16.11
N ALA A 256 14.17 -26.43 -17.01
CA ALA A 256 13.26 -27.58 -17.06
C ALA A 256 13.17 -28.37 -15.74
N GLN A 257 14.31 -28.53 -15.05
CA GLN A 257 14.39 -29.20 -13.74
C GLN A 257 14.41 -28.23 -12.57
N ARG A 258 14.94 -27.03 -12.76
CA ARG A 258 15.11 -26.02 -11.70
C ARG A 258 13.85 -25.21 -11.45
N GLY A 259 13.05 -24.97 -12.51
CA GLY A 259 11.92 -24.05 -12.49
C GLY A 259 12.31 -22.59 -12.74
N LEU A 260 11.33 -21.69 -12.67
CA LEU A 260 11.52 -20.27 -12.93
C LEU A 260 12.30 -19.59 -11.79
N TYR A 261 11.86 -19.83 -10.55
CA TYR A 261 12.45 -19.25 -9.34
C TYR A 261 12.78 -20.33 -8.31
N ASP A 262 13.98 -20.27 -7.75
CA ASP A 262 14.49 -21.25 -6.79
C ASP A 262 13.66 -21.32 -5.49
N HIS A 263 13.02 -20.22 -5.11
CA HIS A 263 12.17 -20.16 -3.92
C HIS A 263 10.86 -20.95 -4.07
N GLY A 264 10.46 -21.37 -5.27
CA GLY A 264 9.29 -22.21 -5.54
C GLY A 264 7.92 -21.59 -5.20
N GLN A 265 7.85 -20.30 -4.92
CA GLN A 265 6.63 -19.58 -4.58
C GLN A 265 6.13 -18.74 -5.77
N TYR A 266 4.82 -18.54 -5.87
CA TYR A 266 4.27 -17.56 -6.81
C TYR A 266 4.79 -16.17 -6.47
N PRO A 267 5.22 -15.38 -7.47
CA PRO A 267 5.80 -14.05 -7.27
C PRO A 267 4.74 -12.98 -6.99
N PHE A 268 3.67 -13.34 -6.31
CA PHE A 268 2.56 -12.46 -5.98
C PHE A 268 2.32 -12.45 -4.47
N VAL A 269 2.09 -11.26 -3.92
CA VAL A 269 1.77 -11.07 -2.51
C VAL A 269 0.40 -10.40 -2.43
N PHE A 270 -0.55 -11.09 -1.80
CA PHE A 270 -1.89 -10.60 -1.54
C PHE A 270 -1.93 -9.94 -0.16
N ASP A 271 -2.54 -8.78 -0.10
CA ASP A 271 -2.74 -7.99 1.12
C ASP A 271 -4.22 -7.61 1.24
N PRO A 272 -5.06 -8.49 1.81
CA PRO A 272 -6.47 -8.20 2.04
C PRO A 272 -6.65 -7.14 3.14
N LEU A 273 -7.66 -6.26 2.97
CA LEU A 273 -8.04 -5.28 3.97
C LEU A 273 -8.82 -5.95 5.11
N PHE A 274 -9.93 -6.57 4.77
CA PHE A 274 -10.72 -7.42 5.65
C PHE A 274 -10.75 -8.82 5.04
N MET A 275 -10.37 -9.79 5.84
CA MET A 275 -10.25 -11.18 5.37
C MET A 275 -11.62 -11.78 5.06
N GLU A 276 -11.68 -12.62 4.05
CA GLU A 276 -12.82 -13.46 3.69
C GLU A 276 -12.39 -14.93 3.83
N GLU A 277 -13.23 -15.77 4.42
CA GLU A 277 -12.92 -17.19 4.60
C GLU A 277 -12.76 -17.89 3.25
N ASP A 278 -11.84 -18.83 3.17
CA ASP A 278 -11.54 -19.64 1.99
C ASP A 278 -11.21 -18.81 0.72
N SER A 279 -10.65 -17.60 0.91
CA SER A 279 -10.25 -16.72 -0.18
C SER A 279 -8.99 -15.93 0.17
N PRO A 280 -8.00 -15.80 -0.73
CA PRO A 280 -6.87 -14.90 -0.53
C PRO A 280 -7.26 -13.43 -0.75
N ALA A 281 -8.41 -13.18 -1.37
CA ALA A 281 -8.97 -11.86 -1.58
C ALA A 281 -10.01 -11.54 -0.50
N GLY A 282 -9.97 -10.32 0.02
CA GLY A 282 -10.89 -9.82 1.03
C GLY A 282 -11.90 -8.82 0.47
N PHE A 283 -12.56 -8.10 1.38
CA PHE A 283 -13.48 -7.01 1.04
C PHE A 283 -12.97 -5.66 1.57
N GLY A 284 -13.47 -4.57 1.01
CA GLY A 284 -12.98 -3.22 1.25
C GLY A 284 -13.98 -2.32 1.99
N TYR A 285 -13.58 -1.06 2.16
CA TYR A 285 -14.45 -0.07 2.79
C TYR A 285 -15.72 0.19 1.99
N ILE A 286 -15.65 0.13 0.65
CA ILE A 286 -16.83 0.33 -0.19
C ILE A 286 -17.89 -0.70 0.13
N ASP A 287 -17.51 -1.97 0.25
CA ASP A 287 -18.43 -3.08 0.53
C ASP A 287 -19.20 -2.87 1.84
N VAL A 288 -18.58 -2.24 2.84
CA VAL A 288 -19.17 -2.00 4.17
C VAL A 288 -19.97 -0.71 4.22
N MET A 289 -19.59 0.31 3.45
CA MET A 289 -20.16 1.66 3.57
C MET A 289 -21.23 1.98 2.52
N LYS A 290 -21.37 1.20 1.45
CA LYS A 290 -22.28 1.53 0.34
C LYS A 290 -23.76 1.63 0.74
N ASP A 291 -24.21 0.87 1.73
CA ASP A 291 -25.59 0.95 2.20
C ASP A 291 -25.87 2.27 2.92
N CYS A 292 -24.92 2.74 3.74
CA CYS A 292 -25.03 4.05 4.38
C CYS A 292 -25.00 5.18 3.35
N GLN A 293 -24.10 5.08 2.35
CA GLN A 293 -24.02 6.06 1.26
C GLN A 293 -25.30 6.09 0.43
N THR A 294 -25.89 4.91 0.13
CA THR A 294 -27.18 4.80 -0.57
C THR A 294 -28.28 5.54 0.18
N ALA A 295 -28.38 5.33 1.51
CA ALA A 295 -29.38 5.99 2.33
C ALA A 295 -29.20 7.51 2.36
N ILE A 296 -27.95 7.99 2.43
CA ILE A 296 -27.63 9.43 2.38
C ILE A 296 -28.04 10.03 1.03
N ASP A 297 -27.69 9.39 -0.07
CA ASP A 297 -27.98 9.87 -1.42
C ASP A 297 -29.49 9.89 -1.70
N GLN A 298 -30.23 8.86 -1.32
CA GLN A 298 -31.68 8.80 -1.44
C GLN A 298 -32.35 9.92 -0.62
N MET A 299 -31.85 10.17 0.59
CA MET A 299 -32.38 11.23 1.43
C MET A 299 -32.06 12.62 0.87
N ASN A 300 -30.84 12.83 0.34
CA ASN A 300 -30.49 14.07 -0.35
C ASN A 300 -31.43 14.31 -1.54
N HIS A 301 -31.66 13.28 -2.36
CA HIS A 301 -32.57 13.37 -3.50
C HIS A 301 -34.00 13.75 -3.08
N ALA A 302 -34.54 13.08 -2.05
CA ALA A 302 -35.88 13.41 -1.53
C ALA A 302 -35.96 14.84 -0.97
N MET A 303 -34.90 15.33 -0.32
CA MET A 303 -34.80 16.71 0.16
C MET A 303 -34.75 17.72 -0.98
N ASP A 304 -33.94 17.47 -2.00
CA ASP A 304 -33.80 18.33 -3.18
C ASP A 304 -35.15 18.43 -3.92
N GLU A 305 -35.85 17.32 -4.08
CA GLU A 305 -37.19 17.30 -4.68
C GLU A 305 -38.20 18.08 -3.86
N ASN A 306 -38.20 17.91 -2.54
CA ASN A 306 -39.10 18.64 -1.66
C ASN A 306 -38.82 20.15 -1.72
N VAL A 307 -37.55 20.56 -1.72
CA VAL A 307 -37.15 21.97 -1.83
C VAL A 307 -37.62 22.56 -3.17
N LEU A 308 -37.42 21.82 -4.28
CA LEU A 308 -37.85 22.26 -5.61
C LEU A 308 -39.37 22.34 -5.72
N LEU A 309 -40.10 21.39 -5.14
CA LEU A 309 -41.55 21.40 -5.11
C LEU A 309 -42.09 22.52 -4.23
N SER A 310 -41.47 22.81 -3.08
CA SER A 310 -41.87 23.91 -2.20
C SER A 310 -41.51 25.29 -2.74
N ALA A 311 -40.45 25.38 -3.56
CA ALA A 311 -40.06 26.62 -4.23
C ALA A 311 -41.00 26.97 -5.41
N ARG A 312 -41.69 25.99 -5.98
CA ARG A 312 -42.66 26.17 -7.07
C ARG A 312 -44.05 26.09 -6.51
N GLN A 313 -44.71 27.22 -6.34
CA GLN A 313 -46.12 27.25 -5.91
C GLN A 313 -46.99 26.61 -7.00
N ARG A 314 -47.67 25.52 -6.64
CA ARG A 314 -48.64 24.83 -7.51
C ARG A 314 -50.05 25.17 -7.07
N TYR A 315 -50.96 25.17 -8.02
CA TYR A 315 -52.34 25.48 -7.77
C TYR A 315 -53.24 24.33 -8.21
N VAL A 316 -54.30 24.13 -7.49
CA VAL A 316 -55.40 23.25 -7.89
C VAL A 316 -56.49 24.16 -8.44
N LEU A 317 -56.85 23.93 -9.70
CA LEU A 317 -57.87 24.65 -10.42
C LEU A 317 -59.02 23.67 -10.67
N SER A 318 -60.24 24.14 -10.47
CA SER A 318 -61.44 23.46 -10.94
C SER A 318 -61.67 23.83 -12.42
N ASP A 319 -62.12 22.88 -13.25
CA ASP A 319 -62.44 23.11 -14.67
C ASP A 319 -63.45 24.26 -14.86
N THR A 320 -64.20 24.60 -13.80
CA THR A 320 -65.20 25.69 -13.76
C THR A 320 -64.62 27.00 -13.22
N ALA A 321 -63.34 27.09 -12.88
CA ALA A 321 -62.74 28.27 -12.27
C ALA A 321 -62.60 29.48 -13.21
N GLY A 322 -62.64 29.25 -14.54
CA GLY A 322 -62.55 30.30 -15.54
C GLY A 322 -61.24 31.11 -15.50
N VAL A 323 -60.19 30.57 -14.91
CA VAL A 323 -58.86 31.18 -14.80
C VAL A 323 -58.11 31.01 -16.13
N ASN A 324 -57.50 32.08 -16.62
CA ASN A 324 -56.62 31.99 -17.79
C ASN A 324 -55.29 31.30 -17.39
N GLU A 325 -55.13 30.01 -17.74
CA GLU A 325 -53.97 29.21 -17.37
C GLU A 325 -52.66 29.71 -18.02
N GLU A 326 -52.74 30.26 -19.24
CA GLU A 326 -51.58 30.83 -19.92
C GLU A 326 -51.06 32.08 -19.22
N GLU A 327 -51.96 32.96 -18.75
CA GLU A 327 -51.57 34.14 -17.98
C GLU A 327 -51.07 33.77 -16.57
N LEU A 328 -51.64 32.74 -15.95
CA LEU A 328 -51.22 32.25 -14.65
C LEU A 328 -49.81 31.57 -14.74
N ALA A 329 -49.51 30.94 -15.84
CA ALA A 329 -48.20 30.32 -16.07
C ALA A 329 -47.12 31.33 -16.45
N ASP A 330 -47.46 32.50 -16.96
CA ASP A 330 -46.55 33.57 -17.38
C ASP A 330 -46.18 34.47 -16.20
N LEU A 331 -45.07 34.18 -15.54
CA LEU A 331 -44.56 34.94 -14.39
C LEU A 331 -44.15 36.39 -14.71
N SER A 332 -44.19 36.80 -15.99
CA SER A 332 -43.89 38.18 -16.40
C SER A 332 -45.13 39.08 -16.33
N ARG A 333 -46.30 38.52 -16.12
CA ARG A 333 -47.56 39.27 -16.07
C ARG A 333 -48.01 39.51 -14.62
N ASP A 334 -48.26 40.75 -14.30
CA ASP A 334 -48.77 41.16 -12.97
C ASP A 334 -50.28 40.89 -12.77
N ILE A 335 -51.02 40.67 -13.85
CA ILE A 335 -52.49 40.51 -13.81
C ILE A 335 -52.88 39.21 -14.53
N VAL A 336 -53.69 38.41 -13.87
CA VAL A 336 -54.31 37.20 -14.40
C VAL A 336 -55.82 37.41 -14.52
N HIS A 337 -56.37 37.21 -15.71
CA HIS A 337 -57.79 37.39 -15.94
C HIS A 337 -58.60 36.14 -15.59
N VAL A 338 -59.74 36.35 -14.93
CA VAL A 338 -60.65 35.29 -14.52
C VAL A 338 -62.06 35.59 -15.03
N VAL A 339 -62.66 34.62 -15.69
CA VAL A 339 -64.05 34.70 -16.17
C VAL A 339 -65.00 34.05 -15.15
N GLY A 340 -65.74 34.87 -14.38
CA GLY A 340 -66.62 34.35 -13.37
C GLY A 340 -66.26 34.78 -11.93
N ARG A 341 -66.76 34.01 -10.94
CA ARG A 341 -66.45 34.24 -9.51
C ARG A 341 -65.40 33.26 -9.05
N LEU A 342 -64.32 33.77 -8.48
CA LEU A 342 -63.32 32.96 -7.76
C LEU A 342 -63.85 32.62 -6.38
N ASN A 343 -63.94 31.32 -6.09
CA ASN A 343 -64.25 30.78 -4.75
C ASN A 343 -63.02 29.98 -4.29
N ASP A 344 -62.84 29.83 -2.98
CA ASP A 344 -61.76 29.07 -2.37
C ASP A 344 -61.75 27.60 -2.81
N ASP A 345 -62.89 27.05 -3.23
CA ASP A 345 -62.98 25.68 -3.77
C ASP A 345 -62.61 25.57 -5.25
N SER A 346 -62.63 26.68 -5.99
CA SER A 346 -62.31 26.69 -7.43
C SER A 346 -60.83 26.99 -7.74
N PHE A 347 -60.14 27.66 -6.82
CA PHE A 347 -58.73 28.03 -6.91
C PHE A 347 -58.08 28.01 -5.54
N ARG A 348 -57.14 27.11 -5.32
CA ARG A 348 -56.36 27.09 -4.08
C ARG A 348 -54.92 26.67 -4.32
N PRO A 349 -53.94 27.22 -3.57
CA PRO A 349 -52.59 26.75 -3.64
C PRO A 349 -52.48 25.32 -3.12
N LEU A 350 -51.75 24.47 -3.86
CA LEU A 350 -51.41 23.13 -3.39
C LEU A 350 -50.21 23.27 -2.44
N GLN A 351 -50.48 23.15 -1.15
CA GLN A 351 -49.46 23.23 -0.13
C GLN A 351 -48.62 21.94 -0.16
N THR A 352 -47.34 22.08 -0.43
CA THR A 352 -46.38 20.99 -0.27
C THR A 352 -45.95 20.96 1.19
N ALA A 353 -46.03 19.78 1.83
CA ALA A 353 -45.56 19.63 3.19
C ALA A 353 -44.06 19.95 3.24
N GLY A 354 -43.65 20.83 4.14
CA GLY A 354 -42.24 21.15 4.35
C GLY A 354 -41.44 19.93 4.88
N LEU A 355 -40.13 19.96 4.70
CA LEU A 355 -39.24 18.94 5.26
C LEU A 355 -39.43 18.83 6.78
N GLN A 356 -39.64 17.60 7.25
CA GLN A 356 -39.73 17.32 8.68
C GLN A 356 -38.32 17.28 9.28
N GLY A 357 -38.17 17.80 10.51
CA GLY A 357 -36.90 17.77 11.24
C GLY A 357 -36.34 16.33 11.44
N SER A 358 -37.23 15.33 11.50
CA SER A 358 -36.86 13.91 11.58
C SER A 358 -36.07 13.43 10.36
N SER A 359 -36.37 13.93 9.17
CA SER A 359 -35.62 13.58 7.94
C SER A 359 -34.18 14.11 7.97
N LEU A 360 -34.00 15.33 8.45
CA LEU A 360 -32.68 15.93 8.64
C LEU A 360 -31.84 15.15 9.69
N SER A 361 -32.48 14.80 10.81
CA SER A 361 -31.83 14.02 11.88
C SER A 361 -31.47 12.63 11.41
N TYR A 362 -32.31 11.97 10.62
CA TYR A 362 -32.01 10.66 10.04
C TYR A 362 -30.81 10.72 9.09
N ARG A 363 -30.81 11.71 8.18
CA ARG A 363 -29.65 11.92 7.28
C ARG A 363 -28.35 12.13 8.07
N GLN A 364 -28.39 12.97 9.11
CA GLN A 364 -27.22 13.24 9.95
C GLN A 364 -26.75 11.97 10.66
N SER A 365 -27.67 11.17 11.19
CA SER A 365 -27.35 9.88 11.81
C SER A 365 -26.65 8.91 10.83
N ARG A 366 -27.07 8.88 9.55
CA ARG A 366 -26.39 8.05 8.53
C ARG A 366 -24.98 8.54 8.19
N ILE A 367 -24.76 9.85 8.20
CA ILE A 367 -23.42 10.43 8.01
C ILE A 367 -22.51 10.06 9.19
N GLU A 368 -23.03 10.16 10.42
CA GLU A 368 -22.30 9.78 11.63
C GLU A 368 -21.96 8.27 11.65
N GLU A 369 -22.92 7.43 11.27
CA GLU A 369 -22.70 5.98 11.13
C GLU A 369 -21.59 5.67 10.10
N LEU A 370 -21.59 6.33 8.94
CA LEU A 370 -20.55 6.17 7.93
C LEU A 370 -19.17 6.60 8.47
N LYS A 371 -19.10 7.71 9.22
CA LYS A 371 -17.88 8.16 9.88
C LYS A 371 -17.38 7.15 10.93
N GLU A 372 -18.28 6.57 11.72
CA GLU A 372 -17.94 5.54 12.70
C GLU A 372 -17.43 4.26 12.05
N ILE A 373 -18.09 3.77 11.00
CA ILE A 373 -17.69 2.58 10.24
C ILE A 373 -16.29 2.77 9.62
N SER A 374 -16.04 3.94 9.04
CA SER A 374 -14.75 4.25 8.45
C SER A 374 -13.65 4.54 9.47
N GLY A 375 -14.00 4.81 10.73
CA GLY A 375 -13.07 5.27 11.76
C GLY A 375 -12.53 6.69 11.50
N ASN A 376 -13.13 7.44 10.58
CA ASN A 376 -12.75 8.83 10.27
C ASN A 376 -13.54 9.78 11.17
N ARG A 377 -13.13 9.86 12.44
CA ARG A 377 -13.74 10.78 13.40
C ARG A 377 -13.18 12.19 13.22
N ASP A 378 -13.98 13.20 13.57
CA ASP A 378 -13.58 14.61 13.44
C ASP A 378 -12.27 14.93 14.19
N MET A 379 -11.96 14.21 15.27
CA MET A 379 -10.72 14.33 16.03
C MET A 379 -9.47 13.85 15.25
N THR A 380 -9.61 12.83 14.40
CA THR A 380 -8.49 12.37 13.55
C THR A 380 -8.22 13.34 12.39
N GLN A 381 -9.20 14.18 12.05
CA GLN A 381 -9.12 15.21 11.01
C GLN A 381 -8.76 16.61 11.56
N GLY A 382 -8.35 16.72 12.84
CA GLY A 382 -7.99 17.99 13.45
C GLY A 382 -9.15 18.79 14.01
N GLY A 383 -10.37 18.24 14.05
CA GLY A 383 -11.52 18.83 14.71
C GLY A 383 -11.35 18.76 16.23
N THR A 384 -11.43 19.91 16.92
CA THR A 384 -11.42 19.96 18.38
C THR A 384 -12.83 19.80 18.93
N THR A 385 -13.05 18.75 19.73
CA THR A 385 -14.28 18.67 20.55
C THR A 385 -14.17 19.70 21.67
N GLY A 386 -15.17 20.56 21.80
CA GLY A 386 -15.16 21.66 22.77
C GLY A 386 -14.84 21.19 24.19
N GLY A 387 -13.78 21.78 24.78
CA GLY A 387 -13.40 21.59 26.18
C GLY A 387 -12.12 20.82 26.44
N VAL A 388 -11.50 20.16 25.46
CA VAL A 388 -10.23 19.45 25.64
C VAL A 388 -9.08 20.32 25.12
N THR A 389 -8.35 20.95 26.04
CA THR A 389 -7.23 21.86 25.72
C THR A 389 -5.84 21.29 26.05
N ALA A 390 -5.77 20.19 26.81
CA ALA A 390 -4.50 19.56 27.15
C ALA A 390 -3.95 18.75 25.98
N ALA A 391 -2.74 19.06 25.53
CA ALA A 391 -2.07 18.37 24.41
C ALA A 391 -1.96 16.84 24.62
N SER A 392 -1.72 16.40 25.86
CA SER A 392 -1.67 14.97 26.22
C SER A 392 -3.01 14.26 26.08
N ALA A 393 -4.14 14.95 26.39
CA ALA A 393 -5.46 14.39 26.24
C ALA A 393 -5.88 14.30 24.76
N ILE A 394 -5.50 15.27 23.94
CA ILE A 394 -5.70 15.26 22.48
C ILE A 394 -4.90 14.11 21.87
N ALA A 395 -3.62 13.93 22.25
CA ALA A 395 -2.79 12.84 21.79
C ALA A 395 -3.36 11.46 22.17
N ALA A 396 -3.86 11.29 23.40
CA ALA A 396 -4.50 10.05 23.83
C ALA A 396 -5.79 9.73 23.06
N LEU A 397 -6.59 10.75 22.72
CA LEU A 397 -7.79 10.59 21.91
C LEU A 397 -7.47 10.25 20.44
N GLN A 398 -6.43 10.87 19.86
CA GLN A 398 -5.93 10.54 18.53
C GLN A 398 -5.37 9.12 18.49
N GLU A 399 -4.65 8.71 19.54
CA GLU A 399 -4.14 7.36 19.67
C GLU A 399 -5.28 6.32 19.77
N ALA A 400 -6.31 6.60 20.55
CA ALA A 400 -7.49 5.73 20.64
C ALA A 400 -8.26 5.65 19.31
N GLY A 401 -8.37 6.75 18.56
CA GLY A 401 -9.02 6.81 17.25
C GLY A 401 -8.26 6.08 16.13
N SER A 402 -6.95 5.92 16.27
CA SER A 402 -6.09 5.30 15.25
C SER A 402 -6.00 3.76 15.31
N LYS A 403 -6.73 3.08 16.22
CA LYS A 403 -6.63 1.62 16.41
C LYS A 403 -6.90 0.82 15.14
N LEU A 404 -7.95 1.16 14.40
CA LEU A 404 -8.32 0.49 13.17
C LEU A 404 -7.26 0.70 12.08
N SER A 405 -6.73 1.91 11.92
CA SER A 405 -5.64 2.22 11.00
C SER A 405 -4.36 1.45 11.33
N ARG A 406 -4.04 1.28 12.63
CA ARG A 406 -2.88 0.49 13.06
C ARG A 406 -3.00 -1.00 12.74
N ASP A 407 -4.17 -1.58 12.86
CA ASP A 407 -4.37 -3.00 12.51
C ASP A 407 -4.19 -3.24 11.01
N MET A 408 -4.76 -2.35 10.19
CA MET A 408 -4.57 -2.39 8.73
C MET A 408 -3.10 -2.23 8.33
N LEU A 409 -2.35 -1.34 9.01
CA LEU A 409 -0.91 -1.16 8.78
C LEU A 409 -0.10 -2.40 9.15
N LYS A 410 -0.45 -3.10 10.24
CA LYS A 410 0.20 -4.37 10.61
C LYS A 410 0.00 -5.44 9.54
N SER A 411 -1.20 -5.53 8.93
CA SER A 411 -1.43 -6.43 7.80
C SER A 411 -0.55 -6.06 6.61
N ALA A 412 -0.50 -4.78 6.24
CA ALA A 412 0.34 -4.30 5.15
C ALA A 412 1.84 -4.55 5.40
N TYR A 413 2.31 -4.40 6.64
CA TYR A 413 3.70 -4.69 6.98
C TYR A 413 4.05 -6.18 6.88
N ARG A 414 3.11 -7.07 7.20
CA ARG A 414 3.29 -8.52 6.95
C ARG A 414 3.40 -8.83 5.46
N ALA A 415 2.56 -8.21 4.64
CA ALA A 415 2.65 -8.33 3.19
C ALA A 415 3.97 -7.77 2.66
N PHE A 416 4.42 -6.62 3.16
CA PHE A 416 5.70 -6.01 2.80
C PHE A 416 6.90 -6.89 3.20
N SER A 417 6.87 -7.53 4.37
CA SER A 417 7.91 -8.50 4.76
C SER A 417 7.99 -9.67 3.76
N ARG A 418 6.85 -10.19 3.29
CA ARG A 418 6.82 -11.21 2.24
C ARG A 418 7.41 -10.71 0.91
N GLN A 419 7.13 -9.47 0.52
CA GLN A 419 7.72 -8.86 -0.68
C GLN A 419 9.24 -8.77 -0.57
N CYS A 420 9.74 -8.28 0.57
CA CYS A 420 11.18 -8.21 0.82
C CYS A 420 11.84 -9.60 0.82
N TYR A 421 11.16 -10.61 1.37
CA TYR A 421 11.63 -11.99 1.29
C TYR A 421 11.79 -12.45 -0.16
N LEU A 422 10.78 -12.27 -1.01
CA LEU A 422 10.87 -12.62 -2.43
C LEU A 422 11.99 -11.84 -3.14
N MET A 423 12.20 -10.57 -2.78
CA MET A 423 13.30 -9.78 -3.34
C MET A 423 14.67 -10.35 -2.96
N ILE A 424 14.86 -10.75 -1.69
CA ILE A 424 16.11 -11.38 -1.23
C ILE A 424 16.36 -12.68 -1.98
N GLU A 425 15.32 -13.50 -2.18
CA GLU A 425 15.45 -14.75 -2.94
C GLU A 425 15.81 -14.51 -4.42
N LEU A 426 15.21 -13.47 -5.04
CA LEU A 426 15.62 -13.07 -6.41
C LEU A 426 17.06 -12.53 -6.44
N MET A 427 17.50 -11.77 -5.43
CA MET A 427 18.90 -11.36 -5.31
C MET A 427 19.84 -12.57 -5.19
N ARG A 428 19.44 -13.58 -4.39
CA ARG A 428 20.19 -14.83 -4.22
C ARG A 428 20.36 -15.57 -5.53
N GLN A 429 19.32 -15.60 -6.36
CA GLN A 429 19.31 -16.33 -7.63
C GLN A 429 20.02 -15.58 -8.75
N PHE A 430 19.85 -14.25 -8.87
CA PHE A 430 20.18 -13.50 -10.08
C PHE A 430 21.26 -12.43 -9.92
N TYR A 431 21.72 -12.08 -8.70
CA TYR A 431 22.80 -11.10 -8.53
C TYR A 431 24.17 -11.76 -8.61
N ASP A 432 24.44 -12.44 -9.74
CA ASP A 432 25.69 -13.18 -9.96
C ASP A 432 26.91 -12.27 -10.03
N GLU A 433 26.74 -11.06 -10.59
CA GLU A 433 27.78 -10.06 -10.69
C GLU A 433 27.78 -9.13 -9.48
N GLN A 434 28.96 -8.58 -9.17
CA GLN A 434 29.10 -7.58 -8.14
C GLN A 434 28.43 -6.27 -8.57
N ARG A 435 27.43 -5.83 -7.82
CA ARG A 435 26.72 -4.55 -8.02
C ARG A 435 27.17 -3.54 -6.98
N ILE A 436 27.22 -2.28 -7.37
CA ILE A 436 27.57 -1.18 -6.45
C ILE A 436 26.31 -0.38 -6.17
N PHE A 437 25.93 -0.33 -4.90
CA PHE A 437 24.79 0.45 -4.43
C PHE A 437 25.29 1.71 -3.74
N ARG A 438 24.72 2.87 -4.12
CA ARG A 438 24.92 4.13 -3.42
C ARG A 438 23.94 4.17 -2.24
N ILE A 439 24.47 4.19 -1.04
CA ILE A 439 23.71 4.31 0.21
C ILE A 439 24.03 5.63 0.87
N VAL A 440 23.10 6.14 1.67
CA VAL A 440 23.33 7.33 2.51
C VAL A 440 23.80 6.85 3.87
N GLY A 441 25.04 7.19 4.23
CA GLY A 441 25.60 6.85 5.53
C GLY A 441 24.92 7.61 6.69
N PRO A 442 25.19 7.22 7.95
CA PRO A 442 24.58 7.82 9.14
C PRO A 442 24.76 9.34 9.27
N SER A 443 25.84 9.88 8.68
CA SER A 443 26.17 11.31 8.68
C SER A 443 25.64 12.06 7.45
N GLY A 444 24.87 11.38 6.57
CA GLY A 444 24.36 11.95 5.32
C GLY A 444 25.34 11.91 4.15
N GLU A 445 26.52 11.29 4.31
CA GLU A 445 27.49 11.08 3.25
C GLU A 445 27.07 9.94 2.30
N ASN A 446 27.41 10.08 1.00
CA ASN A 446 27.24 9.00 0.07
C ASN A 446 28.34 7.95 0.29
N GLN A 447 27.92 6.71 0.52
CA GLN A 447 28.79 5.54 0.58
C GLN A 447 28.45 4.60 -0.56
N PHE A 448 29.44 3.87 -1.05
CA PHE A 448 29.27 2.90 -2.13
C PHE A 448 29.49 1.49 -1.57
N LEU A 449 28.42 0.70 -1.53
CA LEU A 449 28.42 -0.65 -1.00
C LEU A 449 28.44 -1.65 -2.15
N PRO A 450 29.52 -2.43 -2.31
CA PRO A 450 29.54 -3.57 -3.23
C PRO A 450 28.69 -4.71 -2.65
N PHE A 451 27.80 -5.28 -3.46
CA PHE A 451 26.93 -6.37 -3.07
C PHE A 451 26.85 -7.42 -4.19
N SER A 452 26.87 -8.69 -3.83
CA SER A 452 26.67 -9.82 -4.73
C SER A 452 25.93 -10.97 -4.04
N ALA A 453 25.36 -11.87 -4.81
CA ALA A 453 24.69 -13.07 -4.30
C ALA A 453 25.61 -14.04 -3.55
N ALA A 454 26.93 -13.91 -3.67
CA ALA A 454 27.87 -14.83 -3.04
C ALA A 454 27.68 -14.96 -1.51
N ALA A 455 27.33 -13.85 -0.85
CA ALA A 455 27.05 -13.85 0.59
C ALA A 455 25.69 -14.46 0.98
N LEU A 456 24.78 -14.62 0.01
CA LEU A 456 23.44 -15.19 0.20
C LEU A 456 23.37 -16.68 -0.13
N ARG A 457 24.34 -17.20 -0.89
CA ARG A 457 24.40 -18.60 -1.29
C ARG A 457 24.79 -19.50 -0.12
N PRO A 458 24.51 -20.82 -0.20
CA PRO A 458 24.88 -21.77 0.82
C PRO A 458 26.37 -21.70 1.14
N GLN A 459 26.69 -21.54 2.42
CA GLN A 459 28.06 -21.45 2.95
C GLN A 459 28.47 -22.79 3.55
N PRO A 460 29.72 -23.26 3.31
CA PRO A 460 30.19 -24.49 3.94
C PRO A 460 30.30 -24.32 5.44
N VAL A 461 29.74 -25.27 6.18
CA VAL A 461 29.88 -25.33 7.63
C VAL A 461 31.18 -26.05 7.96
N ARG A 462 32.12 -25.35 8.62
CA ARG A 462 33.36 -25.95 9.12
C ARG A 462 33.16 -26.34 10.58
N GLU A 463 33.35 -27.63 10.86
CA GLU A 463 33.45 -28.12 12.23
C GLU A 463 34.91 -28.04 12.75
N VAL A 464 35.04 -28.11 14.10
CA VAL A 464 36.36 -28.14 14.76
C VAL A 464 37.15 -29.37 14.29
N GLY A 465 38.20 -29.15 13.49
CA GLY A 465 38.99 -30.21 12.88
C GLY A 465 39.05 -30.18 11.37
N GLY A 466 38.40 -29.22 10.71
CA GLY A 466 38.52 -29.01 9.25
C GLY A 466 37.70 -29.94 8.37
N VAL A 467 36.77 -30.70 8.94
CA VAL A 467 35.83 -31.54 8.18
C VAL A 467 34.63 -30.69 7.79
N GLU A 468 34.31 -30.59 6.50
CA GLU A 468 33.07 -29.95 5.99
C GLU A 468 31.89 -30.91 6.24
N LEU A 469 30.95 -30.52 7.09
CA LEU A 469 29.77 -31.31 7.46
C LEU A 469 28.50 -30.93 6.68
N GLY A 470 28.63 -30.21 5.61
CA GLY A 470 27.49 -29.77 4.79
C GLY A 470 27.52 -28.27 4.49
N SER A 471 26.46 -27.79 3.88
CA SER A 471 26.27 -26.37 3.58
C SER A 471 25.11 -25.81 4.39
N ARG A 472 25.28 -24.59 4.91
CA ARG A 472 24.24 -23.82 5.58
C ARG A 472 23.80 -22.67 4.68
N GLU A 473 22.52 -22.57 4.46
CA GLU A 473 21.93 -21.44 3.76
C GLU A 473 21.66 -20.30 4.75
N PRO A 474 22.11 -19.06 4.47
CA PRO A 474 21.80 -17.91 5.30
C PRO A 474 20.29 -17.62 5.31
N ILE A 475 19.72 -17.46 6.51
CA ILE A 475 18.29 -17.17 6.73
C ILE A 475 18.18 -15.84 7.47
N PHE A 476 17.26 -15.00 7.02
CA PHE A 476 17.04 -13.67 7.57
C PHE A 476 15.60 -13.48 8.04
N ASP A 477 15.45 -12.73 9.11
CA ASP A 477 14.16 -12.23 9.56
C ASP A 477 14.00 -10.77 9.10
N ILE A 478 12.81 -10.42 8.60
CA ILE A 478 12.53 -9.08 8.11
C ILE A 478 11.58 -8.40 9.09
N VAL A 479 12.08 -7.37 9.75
CA VAL A 479 11.31 -6.51 10.63
C VAL A 479 11.01 -5.21 9.90
N VAL A 480 9.73 -4.86 9.85
CA VAL A 480 9.26 -3.65 9.16
C VAL A 480 9.02 -2.56 10.19
N SER A 481 9.63 -1.42 9.96
CA SER A 481 9.38 -0.18 10.70
C SER A 481 8.68 0.86 9.81
N ALA A 482 7.97 1.81 10.41
CA ALA A 482 7.43 2.94 9.67
C ALA A 482 8.52 3.97 9.44
N ALA A 483 8.74 4.36 8.20
CA ALA A 483 9.50 5.55 7.87
C ALA A 483 8.64 6.78 8.21
N LYS A 484 8.84 7.37 9.40
CA LYS A 484 8.11 8.58 9.80
C LYS A 484 8.58 9.77 8.95
N LYS A 485 7.92 10.02 7.84
CA LYS A 485 8.17 11.20 6.98
C LYS A 485 7.32 12.43 7.36
N SER A 486 6.45 12.34 8.36
CA SER A 486 5.51 13.40 8.73
C SER A 486 6.27 14.64 9.26
N THR A 487 5.86 15.82 8.80
CA THR A 487 6.37 17.11 9.31
C THR A 487 6.14 17.28 10.82
N PHE A 488 5.09 16.65 11.34
CA PHE A 488 4.76 16.61 12.76
C PHE A 488 5.80 15.82 13.57
N SER A 489 6.29 14.72 13.05
CA SER A 489 7.36 13.91 13.64
C SER A 489 8.66 14.73 13.75
N ARG A 490 9.01 15.53 12.74
CA ARG A 490 10.20 16.41 12.79
C ARG A 490 10.07 17.52 13.84
N LEU A 491 8.89 18.10 13.99
CA LEU A 491 8.65 19.11 15.03
C LEU A 491 8.78 18.50 16.42
N SER A 492 8.18 17.33 16.66
CA SER A 492 8.29 16.60 17.94
C SER A 492 9.74 16.21 18.23
N GLN A 493 10.49 15.72 17.24
CA GLN A 493 11.91 15.40 17.38
C GLN A 493 12.75 16.64 17.73
N ASN A 494 12.48 17.77 17.08
CA ASN A 494 13.16 19.03 17.37
C ASN A 494 12.86 19.54 18.77
N GLU A 495 11.63 19.38 19.25
CA GLU A 495 11.26 19.71 20.63
C GLU A 495 11.95 18.80 21.63
N THR A 496 11.91 17.48 21.43
CA THR A 496 12.63 16.50 22.26
C THR A 496 14.14 16.78 22.28
N ALA A 497 14.74 17.11 21.14
CA ALA A 497 16.16 17.46 21.08
C ALA A 497 16.49 18.74 21.87
N LYS A 498 15.61 19.75 21.83
CA LYS A 498 15.75 20.98 22.64
C LYS A 498 15.59 20.67 24.12
N GLU A 499 14.64 19.85 24.50
CA GLU A 499 14.43 19.42 25.89
C GLU A 499 15.64 18.64 26.41
N CYS A 500 16.15 17.66 25.66
CA CYS A 500 17.38 16.94 26.03
C CYS A 500 18.56 17.88 26.18
N TYR A 501 18.68 18.91 25.34
CA TYR A 501 19.75 19.93 25.49
C TYR A 501 19.54 20.78 26.73
N GLN A 502 18.33 21.25 27.01
CA GLN A 502 18.00 22.06 28.19
C GLN A 502 18.20 21.30 29.50
N LEU A 503 17.86 19.99 29.52
CA LEU A 503 18.06 19.10 30.67
C LEU A 503 19.54 18.71 30.87
N GLY A 504 20.43 19.13 29.97
CA GLY A 504 21.84 18.87 30.10
C GLY A 504 22.28 17.43 29.82
N PHE A 505 21.55 16.69 29.01
CA PHE A 505 21.86 15.31 28.63
C PHE A 505 23.20 15.17 27.91
N PHE A 506 23.66 16.23 27.24
CA PHE A 506 24.94 16.25 26.55
C PHE A 506 26.10 16.72 27.43
N ASN A 507 25.83 17.02 28.71
CA ASN A 507 26.90 17.36 29.64
C ASN A 507 27.65 16.08 30.06
N PRO A 508 28.99 16.03 29.88
CA PRO A 508 29.78 14.85 30.24
C PRO A 508 29.65 14.42 31.70
N ALA A 509 29.41 15.36 32.61
CA ALA A 509 29.26 15.09 34.04
C ALA A 509 27.97 14.30 34.36
N ASN A 510 26.96 14.39 33.51
CA ASN A 510 25.65 13.74 33.70
C ASN A 510 25.43 12.54 32.76
N ALA A 511 26.49 12.05 32.10
CA ALA A 511 26.37 11.04 31.04
C ALA A 511 25.67 9.77 31.51
N ASP A 512 25.98 9.27 32.72
CA ASP A 512 25.37 8.03 33.23
C ASP A 512 23.89 8.24 33.57
N ALA A 513 23.52 9.37 34.17
CA ALA A 513 22.12 9.70 34.46
C ALA A 513 21.32 9.96 33.16
N ALA A 514 21.92 10.59 32.16
CA ALA A 514 21.34 10.83 30.87
C ALA A 514 21.11 9.50 30.10
N LEU A 515 22.04 8.56 30.17
CA LEU A 515 21.88 7.22 29.58
C LEU A 515 20.74 6.45 30.23
N ALA A 516 20.65 6.46 31.58
CA ALA A 516 19.56 5.82 32.30
C ALA A 516 18.18 6.42 31.95
N ALA A 517 18.12 7.76 31.80
CA ALA A 517 16.88 8.41 31.35
C ALA A 517 16.54 8.05 29.91
N LEU A 518 17.53 8.00 29.00
CA LEU A 518 17.34 7.61 27.60
C LEU A 518 16.94 6.13 27.44
N GLU A 519 17.27 5.26 28.39
CA GLU A 519 16.79 3.86 28.40
C GLU A 519 15.28 3.76 28.62
N MET A 520 14.71 4.71 29.34
CA MET A 520 13.26 4.79 29.63
C MET A 520 12.47 5.56 28.57
N MET A 521 13.16 6.22 27.62
CA MET A 521 12.56 7.00 26.56
C MET A 521 12.55 6.21 25.24
N ASP A 522 11.53 6.47 24.42
CA ASP A 522 11.42 5.92 23.05
C ASP A 522 11.09 7.05 22.08
N PHE A 523 12.07 7.45 21.27
CA PHE A 523 11.90 8.41 20.18
C PHE A 523 12.88 8.10 19.04
N GLU A 524 12.53 8.53 17.85
CA GLU A 524 13.34 8.26 16.66
C GLU A 524 14.73 8.89 16.76
N GLY A 525 15.76 8.10 16.48
CA GLY A 525 17.16 8.54 16.58
C GLY A 525 17.76 8.47 18.00
N ILE A 526 17.05 7.88 18.96
CA ILE A 526 17.50 7.71 20.34
C ILE A 526 18.87 7.02 20.42
N GLU A 527 19.14 6.04 19.57
CA GLU A 527 20.44 5.35 19.55
C GLU A 527 21.60 6.28 19.17
N LYS A 528 21.38 7.22 18.26
CA LYS A 528 22.39 8.24 17.92
C LYS A 528 22.67 9.15 19.12
N VAL A 529 21.62 9.51 19.85
CA VAL A 529 21.75 10.32 21.08
C VAL A 529 22.49 9.54 22.16
N ARG A 530 22.11 8.28 22.42
CA ARG A 530 22.80 7.38 23.36
C ARG A 530 24.28 7.23 23.02
N GLN A 531 24.59 6.97 21.76
CA GLN A 531 25.97 6.85 21.29
C GLN A 531 26.77 8.13 21.51
N ARG A 532 26.17 9.29 21.24
CA ARG A 532 26.83 10.60 21.45
C ARG A 532 27.08 10.89 22.93
N VAL A 533 26.12 10.59 23.79
CA VAL A 533 26.24 10.75 25.25
C VAL A 533 27.33 9.81 25.78
N ARG A 534 27.39 8.56 25.36
CA ARG A 534 28.46 7.60 25.70
C ARG A 534 29.85 8.13 25.29
N GLN A 535 29.99 8.61 24.05
CA GLN A 535 31.25 9.17 23.55
C GLN A 535 31.73 10.37 24.37
N ASN A 536 30.80 11.27 24.72
CA ASN A 536 31.12 12.43 25.53
C ASN A 536 31.55 12.05 26.96
N GLY A 537 30.86 11.07 27.57
CA GLY A 537 31.23 10.52 28.87
C GLY A 537 32.62 9.87 28.87
N THR A 538 32.91 9.04 27.86
CA THR A 538 34.20 8.36 27.71
C THR A 538 35.36 9.36 27.50
N LEU A 539 35.15 10.43 26.72
CA LEU A 539 36.15 11.49 26.55
C LEU A 539 36.41 12.27 27.83
N ALA A 540 35.36 12.57 28.59
CA ALA A 540 35.49 13.24 29.87
C ALA A 540 36.26 12.38 30.90
N GLN A 541 35.97 11.08 30.98
CA GLN A 541 36.68 10.12 31.83
C GLN A 541 38.16 10.03 31.46
N LYS A 542 38.49 10.00 30.17
CA LYS A 542 39.88 10.01 29.69
C LYS A 542 40.62 11.30 30.05
N LEU A 543 39.95 12.47 29.96
CA LEU A 543 40.52 13.74 30.36
C LEU A 543 40.81 13.81 31.88
N VAL A 544 39.90 13.31 32.71
CA VAL A 544 40.09 13.21 34.16
C VAL A 544 41.25 12.27 34.50
N GLN A 545 41.34 11.11 33.84
CA GLN A 545 42.48 10.18 34.02
C GLN A 545 43.81 10.80 33.61
N LEU A 546 43.87 11.56 32.50
CA LEU A 546 45.08 12.28 32.08
C LEU A 546 45.45 13.38 33.04
N GLN A 547 44.50 14.09 33.64
CA GLN A 547 44.76 15.09 34.67
C GLN A 547 45.28 14.48 35.98
N GLN A 548 44.77 13.28 36.34
CA GLN A 548 45.27 12.55 37.52
C GLN A 548 46.61 11.86 37.30
N ALA A 549 46.98 11.57 36.05
CA ALA A 549 48.26 10.95 35.70
C ALA A 549 49.42 11.95 35.59
N VAL A 550 49.15 13.26 35.64
CA VAL A 550 50.20 14.28 35.74
C VAL A 550 50.63 14.39 37.22
N PRO A 551 51.84 13.94 37.61
CA PRO A 551 52.29 14.03 38.97
C PRO A 551 52.40 15.48 39.38
N PRO A 552 52.10 15.85 40.67
CA PRO A 552 52.27 17.21 41.14
C PRO A 552 53.76 17.58 41.06
N GLN A 553 54.10 18.55 40.22
CA GLN A 553 55.45 19.11 40.21
C GLN A 553 55.69 19.76 41.53
N THR A 554 56.42 19.08 42.40
CA THR A 554 57.05 19.71 43.53
C THR A 554 58.16 20.65 43.03
N GLY A 555 57.78 21.86 42.71
CA GLY A 555 58.71 22.91 42.27
C GLY A 555 59.17 23.78 43.45
N THR A 556 60.41 23.64 43.76
CA THR A 556 61.15 24.73 44.41
C THR A 556 61.74 25.64 43.34
N GLY A 557 61.42 26.96 43.40
CA GLY A 557 62.17 28.00 42.71
C GLY A 557 61.51 28.69 41.53
N GLY A 558 61.05 29.86 41.78
CA GLY A 558 60.67 31.01 41.04
C GLY A 558 60.94 31.09 39.53
N ALA A 559 59.88 31.25 38.77
CA ALA A 559 59.82 32.17 37.62
C ALA A 559 58.34 32.30 37.25
N VAL A 560 57.81 33.47 37.35
CA VAL A 560 56.46 33.85 36.90
C VAL A 560 56.46 33.87 35.39
N LEU A 561 55.71 32.98 34.77
CA LEU A 561 55.27 33.10 33.39
C LEU A 561 53.73 33.30 33.36
N PRO A 562 53.23 34.32 32.65
CA PRO A 562 51.80 34.63 32.62
C PRO A 562 51.09 33.75 31.60
N GLY A 563 50.01 33.07 32.00
CA GLY A 563 49.11 32.44 31.04
C GLY A 563 48.54 31.09 31.41
N SER A 564 48.04 30.89 32.63
CA SER A 564 47.11 29.79 32.89
C SER A 564 45.68 30.28 32.69
N LEU A 565 45.13 29.99 31.55
CA LEU A 565 43.71 30.18 31.32
C LEU A 565 42.91 29.16 32.16
N PRO A 566 41.89 29.59 32.91
CA PRO A 566 41.06 28.65 33.68
C PRO A 566 40.28 27.71 32.74
N VAL A 567 40.12 26.48 33.18
CA VAL A 567 39.48 25.35 32.46
C VAL A 567 38.07 25.70 31.88
N ALA A 568 37.43 26.76 32.41
CA ALA A 568 36.20 27.31 31.88
C ALA A 568 36.32 27.96 30.48
N ALA A 569 37.54 28.35 30.05
CA ALA A 569 37.75 28.92 28.71
C ALA A 569 37.98 27.87 27.61
N ALA A 570 38.51 26.70 27.96
CA ALA A 570 38.70 25.61 27.01
C ALA A 570 37.34 24.98 26.60
N ALA A 571 36.37 24.93 27.52
CA ALA A 571 35.01 24.45 27.22
C ALA A 571 34.22 25.43 26.33
N ARG A 572 34.56 26.72 26.32
CA ARG A 572 33.96 27.73 25.43
C ARG A 572 34.58 27.76 24.03
N ALA A 573 35.84 27.37 23.90
CA ALA A 573 36.50 27.34 22.57
C ALA A 573 36.12 26.16 21.70
N MET A 574 35.56 25.07 22.28
CA MET A 574 35.04 23.91 21.52
C MET A 574 33.58 24.08 21.04
N ASN A 575 32.92 25.17 21.43
CA ASN A 575 31.49 25.40 21.07
C ASN A 575 31.30 26.37 19.87
N VAL A 576 32.35 26.63 19.08
CA VAL A 576 32.23 27.43 17.87
C VAL A 576 32.65 26.61 16.66
N LYS A 577 31.73 25.85 16.14
CA LYS A 577 31.41 25.57 14.72
C LYS A 577 30.53 24.32 14.63
N LEU A 578 29.26 24.54 14.67
CA LEU A 578 28.21 23.74 14.00
C LEU A 578 27.56 24.63 12.98
#